data_49fe1c836049240b8971794511f24c46
#
_entry.id   49fe1c836049240b8971794511f24c46
#
_cell.length_a   1.000
_cell.length_b   1.000
_cell.length_c   1.000
_cell.angle_alpha   90.00
_cell.angle_beta   90.00
_cell.angle_gamma   90.00
#
_symmetry.space_group_name_H-M   'P 1'
#
loop_
_entity.id
_entity.type
_entity.pdbx_description
1 polymer ?
#
loop_
_entity_poly.entity_id
_entity_poly.type
_entity_poly.pdbx_seq_one_letter_code
_entity_poly.pdbx_strand_id
1 'polypeptide(L)'
;MPVSFERRHSSFFAEVAGVDLQKPLSDEDWQAIYDGFKKHAILLFRNQPLSDEQHVTFSERFGPVITATNYHWRTEKRRVHHQMADISNIGDDGSILPADDERRMHTLANRLWHTDNTFKYVPSRCSLLLAREVPGDSGDTEFADMHAAFASSKPTCNQKSCTNTLEYNTMCSHKQNRQAQN
;
A
#
# COMPACT_ATOMS: atom_id res chain seq x y z
N MET A 1 -6.27 -1.52 -25.34
CA MET A 1 -5.08 -2.40 -25.37
C MET A 1 -5.24 -3.36 -24.19
N PRO A 2 -4.82 -4.63 -24.30
CA PRO A 2 -4.91 -5.55 -23.19
C PRO A 2 -3.98 -5.11 -22.05
N VAL A 3 -4.32 -5.51 -20.81
CA VAL A 3 -3.48 -5.30 -19.63
C VAL A 3 -2.15 -6.00 -19.81
N SER A 4 -1.05 -5.29 -19.57
CA SER A 4 0.31 -5.81 -19.71
C SER A 4 1.17 -5.41 -18.50
N PHE A 5 2.25 -6.17 -18.28
CA PHE A 5 3.11 -6.03 -17.10
C PHE A 5 4.57 -5.88 -17.54
N GLU A 6 5.19 -4.79 -17.16
CA GLU A 6 6.62 -4.59 -17.34
C GLU A 6 7.32 -4.83 -15.99
N ARG A 7 8.15 -5.86 -15.93
CA ARG A 7 8.93 -6.15 -14.69
C ARG A 7 9.93 -5.04 -14.42
N ARG A 8 9.89 -4.52 -13.19
CA ARG A 8 10.82 -3.49 -12.71
C ARG A 8 11.85 -4.03 -11.71
N HIS A 9 11.66 -5.24 -11.23
CA HIS A 9 12.59 -5.93 -10.35
C HIS A 9 12.68 -7.42 -10.70
N SER A 10 13.77 -8.08 -10.36
CA SER A 10 14.03 -9.48 -10.73
C SER A 10 13.08 -10.49 -10.07
N SER A 11 12.61 -10.26 -8.85
CA SER A 11 11.73 -11.18 -8.11
C SER A 11 10.30 -10.69 -7.92
N PHE A 12 10.12 -9.40 -7.71
CA PHE A 12 8.80 -8.80 -7.43
C PHE A 12 8.71 -7.44 -8.14
N PHE A 13 7.59 -6.78 -8.14
CA PHE A 13 7.35 -5.46 -8.70
C PHE A 13 7.25 -5.42 -10.23
N ALA A 14 6.08 -5.02 -10.69
CA ALA A 14 5.81 -4.74 -12.10
C ALA A 14 5.01 -3.43 -12.27
N GLU A 15 5.26 -2.77 -13.37
CA GLU A 15 4.45 -1.66 -13.84
C GLU A 15 3.33 -2.19 -14.75
N VAL A 16 2.11 -1.70 -14.53
CA VAL A 16 0.91 -2.13 -15.27
C VAL A 16 0.58 -1.09 -16.32
N ALA A 17 0.36 -1.54 -17.56
CA ALA A 17 -0.07 -0.70 -18.66
C ALA A 17 -1.32 -1.28 -19.33
N GLY A 18 -1.99 -0.47 -20.17
CA GLY A 18 -3.17 -0.89 -20.92
C GLY A 18 -4.48 -0.81 -20.13
N VAL A 19 -4.51 -0.18 -18.95
CA VAL A 19 -5.69 -0.03 -18.12
C VAL A 19 -5.91 1.43 -17.70
N ASP A 20 -7.18 1.82 -17.62
CA ASP A 20 -7.64 3.09 -17.08
C ASP A 20 -8.57 2.79 -15.90
N LEU A 21 -8.07 2.97 -14.69
CA LEU A 21 -8.78 2.67 -13.46
C LEU A 21 -9.90 3.69 -13.15
N GLN A 22 -10.01 4.78 -13.90
CA GLN A 22 -11.14 5.71 -13.81
C GLN A 22 -12.42 5.11 -14.41
N LYS A 23 -12.30 4.06 -15.21
CA LYS A 23 -13.40 3.36 -15.87
C LYS A 23 -13.69 2.02 -15.21
N PRO A 24 -14.92 1.53 -15.32
CA PRO A 24 -15.21 0.16 -14.90
C PRO A 24 -14.30 -0.84 -15.61
N LEU A 25 -13.67 -1.71 -14.85
CA LEU A 25 -12.85 -2.80 -15.37
C LEU A 25 -13.74 -3.94 -15.87
N SER A 26 -13.37 -4.51 -17.02
CA SER A 26 -13.90 -5.81 -17.42
C SER A 26 -13.44 -6.91 -16.46
N ASP A 27 -14.16 -8.03 -16.43
CA ASP A 27 -13.74 -9.17 -15.60
C ASP A 27 -12.43 -9.78 -16.09
N GLU A 28 -12.15 -9.70 -17.38
CA GLU A 28 -10.90 -10.15 -17.99
C GLU A 28 -9.73 -9.28 -17.53
N ASP A 29 -9.85 -7.94 -17.61
CA ASP A 29 -8.81 -7.01 -17.14
C ASP A 29 -8.58 -7.14 -15.64
N TRP A 30 -9.67 -7.28 -14.88
CA TRP A 30 -9.56 -7.52 -13.45
C TRP A 30 -8.82 -8.81 -13.14
N GLN A 31 -9.16 -9.92 -13.81
CA GLN A 31 -8.49 -11.20 -13.59
C GLN A 31 -7.00 -11.10 -13.92
N ALA A 32 -6.66 -10.44 -15.03
CA ALA A 32 -5.27 -10.20 -15.40
C ALA A 32 -4.52 -9.41 -14.32
N ILE A 33 -5.11 -8.32 -13.78
CA ILE A 33 -4.52 -7.53 -12.69
C ILE A 33 -4.34 -8.39 -11.44
N TYR A 34 -5.34 -9.17 -11.06
CA TYR A 34 -5.28 -10.00 -9.87
C TYR A 34 -4.21 -11.10 -9.97
N ASP A 35 -4.07 -11.73 -11.14
CA ASP A 35 -3.03 -12.71 -11.40
C ASP A 35 -1.64 -12.06 -11.46
N GLY A 36 -1.55 -10.86 -12.05
CA GLY A 36 -0.33 -10.05 -12.01
C GLY A 36 0.08 -9.69 -10.57
N PHE A 37 -0.88 -9.33 -9.71
CA PHE A 37 -0.63 -9.06 -8.30
C PHE A 37 -0.08 -10.29 -7.57
N LYS A 38 -0.69 -11.45 -7.75
CA LYS A 38 -0.18 -12.72 -7.15
C LYS A 38 1.24 -13.05 -7.61
N LYS A 39 1.56 -12.73 -8.87
CA LYS A 39 2.86 -13.03 -9.48
C LYS A 39 3.95 -12.05 -9.06
N HIS A 40 3.64 -10.76 -8.98
CA HIS A 40 4.62 -9.70 -8.83
C HIS A 40 4.60 -9.03 -7.45
N ALA A 41 3.63 -9.34 -6.61
CA ALA A 41 3.43 -8.81 -5.26
C ALA A 41 3.17 -7.29 -5.20
N ILE A 42 3.86 -6.51 -6.03
CA ILE A 42 3.68 -5.05 -6.13
C ILE A 42 3.36 -4.70 -7.57
N LEU A 43 2.27 -3.94 -7.73
CA LEU A 43 1.85 -3.39 -9.00
C LEU A 43 1.85 -1.87 -8.93
N LEU A 44 2.49 -1.23 -9.90
CA LEU A 44 2.49 0.22 -10.07
C LEU A 44 1.62 0.60 -11.27
N PHE A 45 0.63 1.43 -11.01
CA PHE A 45 -0.23 2.02 -12.03
C PHE A 45 0.11 3.49 -12.16
N ARG A 46 0.69 3.90 -13.29
CA ARG A 46 1.03 5.30 -13.51
C ARG A 46 -0.14 6.09 -14.09
N ASN A 47 -0.15 7.39 -13.80
CA ASN A 47 -1.10 8.33 -14.41
C ASN A 47 -2.56 7.94 -14.21
N GLN A 48 -2.92 7.52 -12.98
CA GLN A 48 -4.28 7.16 -12.60
C GLN A 48 -4.83 8.25 -11.64
N PRO A 49 -5.38 9.37 -12.15
CA PRO A 49 -5.93 10.43 -11.33
C PRO A 49 -7.32 10.05 -10.79
N LEU A 50 -7.36 9.11 -9.85
CA LEU A 50 -8.60 8.59 -9.28
C LEU A 50 -9.21 9.57 -8.29
N SER A 51 -10.55 9.66 -8.29
CA SER A 51 -11.27 10.18 -7.13
C SER A 51 -11.18 9.21 -5.95
N ASP A 52 -11.59 9.67 -4.77
CA ASP A 52 -11.63 8.81 -3.57
C ASP A 52 -12.55 7.61 -3.78
N GLU A 53 -13.73 7.85 -4.36
CA GLU A 53 -14.73 6.82 -4.63
C GLU A 53 -14.20 5.80 -5.63
N GLN A 54 -13.51 6.24 -6.68
CA GLN A 54 -12.90 5.34 -7.66
C GLN A 54 -11.79 4.48 -7.02
N HIS A 55 -10.96 5.08 -6.16
CA HIS A 55 -9.94 4.34 -5.43
C HIS A 55 -10.55 3.30 -4.49
N VAL A 56 -11.60 3.65 -3.74
CA VAL A 56 -12.32 2.71 -2.87
C VAL A 56 -12.95 1.60 -3.69
N THR A 57 -13.67 1.93 -4.78
CA THR A 57 -14.30 0.94 -5.66
C THR A 57 -13.29 -0.05 -6.24
N PHE A 58 -12.14 0.44 -6.67
CA PHE A 58 -11.06 -0.45 -7.12
C PHE A 58 -10.51 -1.32 -5.99
N SER A 59 -10.38 -0.77 -4.79
CA SER A 59 -9.91 -1.50 -3.61
C SER A 59 -10.87 -2.64 -3.22
N GLU A 60 -12.17 -2.44 -3.33
CA GLU A 60 -13.21 -3.44 -3.03
C GLU A 60 -13.12 -4.69 -3.92
N ARG A 61 -12.51 -4.59 -5.09
CA ARG A 61 -12.25 -5.75 -5.96
C ARG A 61 -11.31 -6.77 -5.30
N PHE A 62 -10.43 -6.35 -4.40
CA PHE A 62 -9.53 -7.23 -3.65
C PHE A 62 -10.20 -7.86 -2.43
N GLY A 63 -11.34 -7.37 -2.01
CA GLY A 63 -12.10 -7.83 -0.85
C GLY A 63 -12.64 -6.67 -0.01
N PRO A 64 -13.26 -6.96 1.14
CA PRO A 64 -13.81 -5.91 2.01
C PRO A 64 -12.75 -4.90 2.41
N VAL A 65 -13.03 -3.62 2.20
CA VAL A 65 -12.14 -2.54 2.60
C VAL A 65 -12.15 -2.39 4.12
N ILE A 66 -10.97 -2.37 4.71
CA ILE A 66 -10.83 -2.14 6.15
C ILE A 66 -10.96 -0.63 6.38
N THR A 67 -12.00 -0.25 7.10
CA THR A 67 -12.16 1.14 7.54
C THR A 67 -10.97 1.54 8.40
N ALA A 68 -10.37 2.68 8.07
CA ALA A 68 -9.26 3.21 8.82
C ALA A 68 -9.65 3.39 10.29
N THR A 69 -8.81 2.92 11.19
CA THR A 69 -9.02 2.97 12.65
C THR A 69 -9.31 4.40 13.09
N ASN A 70 -10.27 4.57 13.99
CA ASN A 70 -10.56 5.88 14.58
C ASN A 70 -9.43 6.27 15.52
N TYR A 71 -8.49 7.03 15.04
CA TYR A 71 -7.53 7.71 15.89
C TYR A 71 -8.21 8.90 16.58
N HIS A 72 -7.93 9.14 17.85
CA HIS A 72 -8.58 10.19 18.66
C HIS A 72 -8.34 11.62 18.14
N TRP A 73 -7.27 11.85 17.36
CA TRP A 73 -6.99 13.13 16.69
C TRP A 73 -7.75 13.35 15.37
N ARG A 74 -8.54 12.37 14.91
CA ARG A 74 -9.31 12.56 13.68
C ARG A 74 -10.47 13.49 13.93
N THR A 75 -10.40 14.64 13.29
CA THR A 75 -11.48 15.63 13.26
C THR A 75 -12.65 15.12 12.42
N GLU A 76 -13.84 15.72 12.60
CA GLU A 76 -14.99 15.46 11.74
C GLU A 76 -14.71 15.84 10.27
N LYS A 77 -13.79 16.77 10.06
CA LYS A 77 -13.34 17.26 8.76
C LYS A 77 -12.27 16.34 8.19
N ARG A 78 -12.63 15.44 7.30
CA ARG A 78 -11.69 14.53 6.63
C ARG A 78 -11.28 15.10 5.27
N ARG A 79 -10.00 15.03 4.94
CA ARG A 79 -9.46 15.40 3.63
C ARG A 79 -9.65 14.29 2.59
N VAL A 80 -9.89 13.05 3.02
CA VAL A 80 -10.07 11.87 2.19
C VAL A 80 -11.29 11.07 2.63
N HIS A 81 -11.78 10.20 1.77
CA HIS A 81 -12.92 9.33 2.06
C HIS A 81 -12.73 8.55 3.38
N HIS A 82 -13.83 8.29 4.09
CA HIS A 82 -13.79 7.67 5.42
C HIS A 82 -13.16 6.27 5.47
N GLN A 83 -13.15 5.54 4.35
CA GLN A 83 -12.47 4.25 4.20
C GLN A 83 -10.99 4.36 3.83
N MET A 84 -10.47 5.56 3.68
CA MET A 84 -9.07 5.82 3.37
C MET A 84 -8.31 6.34 4.58
N ALA A 85 -7.02 6.03 4.64
CA ALA A 85 -6.09 6.66 5.56
C ALA A 85 -5.33 7.78 4.86
N ASP A 86 -5.35 8.98 5.41
CA ASP A 86 -4.51 10.09 4.95
C ASP A 86 -3.10 9.91 5.53
N ILE A 87 -2.15 9.61 4.65
CA ILE A 87 -0.72 9.46 4.99
C ILE A 87 0.00 10.72 4.51
N SER A 88 -0.12 11.78 5.27
CA SER A 88 0.48 13.07 4.94
C SER A 88 0.99 13.79 6.19
N ASN A 89 1.76 14.86 5.96
CA ASN A 89 2.14 15.83 6.97
C ASN A 89 1.33 17.14 6.85
N ILE A 90 0.16 17.07 6.22
CA ILE A 90 -0.70 18.24 5.94
C ILE A 90 -1.87 18.24 6.92
N GLY A 91 -2.12 19.40 7.52
CA GLY A 91 -3.25 19.62 8.42
C GLY A 91 -4.57 19.80 7.67
N ASP A 92 -5.66 19.87 8.43
CA ASP A 92 -7.02 20.01 7.90
C ASP A 92 -7.24 21.37 7.17
N ASP A 93 -6.40 22.35 7.48
CA ASP A 93 -6.35 23.67 6.85
C ASP A 93 -5.45 23.73 5.60
N GLY A 94 -4.79 22.61 5.26
CA GLY A 94 -3.86 22.52 4.14
C GLY A 94 -2.42 22.96 4.47
N SER A 95 -2.15 23.39 5.70
CA SER A 95 -0.80 23.77 6.14
C SER A 95 0.04 22.52 6.50
N ILE A 96 1.36 22.67 6.49
CA ILE A 96 2.27 21.61 6.98
C ILE A 96 2.18 21.55 8.50
N LEU A 97 1.92 20.36 9.04
CA LEU A 97 1.87 20.12 10.47
C LEU A 97 3.20 20.43 11.17
N PRO A 98 3.18 21.07 12.36
CA PRO A 98 4.36 21.25 13.19
C PRO A 98 5.11 19.93 13.45
N ALA A 99 6.41 20.03 13.73
CA ALA A 99 7.26 18.86 13.91
C ALA A 99 6.84 17.98 15.11
N ASP A 100 6.23 18.60 16.12
CA ASP A 100 5.73 17.99 17.37
C ASP A 100 4.23 17.63 17.33
N ASP A 101 3.56 17.83 16.18
CA ASP A 101 2.16 17.41 16.03
C ASP A 101 2.04 15.87 16.19
N GLU A 102 1.06 15.43 16.96
CA GLU A 102 0.85 14.02 17.31
C GLU A 102 0.62 13.15 16.06
N ARG A 103 -0.08 13.65 15.04
CA ARG A 103 -0.30 12.94 13.76
C ARG A 103 1.02 12.73 13.04
N ARG A 104 1.87 13.78 13.00
CA ARG A 104 3.19 13.71 12.40
C ARG A 104 4.10 12.74 13.16
N MET A 105 4.07 12.78 14.48
CA MET A 105 4.84 11.86 15.33
C MET A 105 4.40 10.40 15.12
N HIS A 106 3.10 10.15 15.03
CA HIS A 106 2.57 8.82 14.76
C HIS A 106 3.05 8.27 13.39
N THR A 107 3.11 9.12 12.36
CA THR A 107 3.58 8.69 11.03
C THR A 107 5.09 8.38 10.97
N LEU A 108 5.86 8.73 12.02
CA LEU A 108 7.28 8.34 12.09
C LEU A 108 7.48 6.82 12.13
N ALA A 109 6.50 6.08 12.66
CA ALA A 109 6.54 4.61 12.65
C ALA A 109 6.63 4.03 11.23
N ASN A 110 6.10 4.72 10.22
CA ASN A 110 6.20 4.32 8.81
C ASN A 110 7.62 4.38 8.24
N ARG A 111 8.59 4.96 8.98
CA ARG A 111 10.01 4.94 8.63
C ARG A 111 10.68 3.61 8.97
N LEU A 112 10.05 2.78 9.77
CA LEU A 112 10.52 1.45 10.09
C LEU A 112 9.94 0.44 9.11
N TRP A 113 10.70 -0.63 8.84
CA TRP A 113 10.18 -1.76 8.08
C TRP A 113 9.01 -2.39 8.83
N HIS A 114 7.87 -2.49 8.17
CA HIS A 114 6.65 -3.05 8.75
C HIS A 114 5.79 -3.69 7.67
N THR A 115 4.83 -4.46 8.10
CA THR A 115 3.75 -5.00 7.27
C THR A 115 2.42 -4.53 7.83
N ASP A 116 1.55 -4.02 6.96
CA ASP A 116 0.26 -3.48 7.35
C ASP A 116 -0.69 -4.54 7.88
N ASN A 117 -1.43 -4.19 8.94
CA ASN A 117 -2.56 -4.97 9.48
C ASN A 117 -2.27 -6.43 9.87
N THR A 118 -1.01 -6.83 10.00
CA THR A 118 -0.63 -8.21 10.40
C THR A 118 -1.02 -8.54 11.86
N PHE A 119 -1.30 -7.53 12.67
CA PHE A 119 -1.77 -7.69 14.05
C PHE A 119 -3.27 -8.03 14.14
N LYS A 120 -4.01 -7.98 13.03
CA LYS A 120 -5.44 -8.33 13.00
C LYS A 120 -5.61 -9.84 12.85
N TYR A 121 -6.68 -10.38 13.44
CA TYR A 121 -7.03 -11.81 13.31
C TYR A 121 -7.19 -12.23 11.84
N VAL A 122 -7.84 -11.36 11.04
CA VAL A 122 -7.86 -11.49 9.57
C VAL A 122 -7.07 -10.29 9.02
N PRO A 123 -5.83 -10.51 8.55
CA PRO A 123 -5.01 -9.44 8.00
C PRO A 123 -5.53 -8.98 6.64
N SER A 124 -5.13 -7.77 6.24
CA SER A 124 -5.43 -7.26 4.89
C SER A 124 -4.76 -8.11 3.82
N ARG A 125 -5.46 -8.34 2.72
CA ARG A 125 -4.88 -9.03 1.55
C ARG A 125 -3.80 -8.19 0.87
N CYS A 126 -4.02 -6.89 0.80
CA CYS A 126 -3.08 -5.91 0.26
C CYS A 126 -3.38 -4.52 0.82
N SER A 127 -2.46 -3.59 0.57
CA SER A 127 -2.64 -2.16 0.78
C SER A 127 -2.56 -1.46 -0.57
N LEU A 128 -3.48 -0.52 -0.83
CA LEU A 128 -3.49 0.30 -2.03
C LEU A 128 -3.12 1.73 -1.64
N LEU A 129 -2.10 2.28 -2.29
CA LEU A 129 -1.63 3.64 -2.07
C LEU A 129 -1.94 4.50 -3.30
N LEU A 130 -2.60 5.62 -3.10
CA LEU A 130 -2.82 6.64 -4.12
C LEU A 130 -1.95 7.86 -3.81
N ALA A 131 -0.92 8.10 -4.62
CA ALA A 131 -0.07 9.27 -4.51
C ALA A 131 -0.78 10.47 -5.13
N ARG A 132 -1.16 11.47 -4.31
CA ARG A 132 -1.79 12.72 -4.74
C ARG A 132 -0.77 13.83 -4.92
N GLU A 133 0.12 13.95 -3.97
CA GLU A 133 1.22 14.90 -3.98
C GLU A 133 2.49 14.14 -3.64
N VAL A 134 3.49 14.27 -4.51
CA VAL A 134 4.78 13.61 -4.35
C VAL A 134 5.86 14.69 -4.30
N PRO A 135 6.66 14.77 -3.22
CA PRO A 135 7.80 15.66 -3.20
C PRO A 135 8.81 15.28 -4.28
N GLY A 136 9.48 16.27 -4.87
CA GLY A 136 10.41 16.02 -5.98
C GLY A 136 11.72 15.35 -5.59
N ASP A 137 12.08 15.41 -4.30
CA ASP A 137 13.43 15.06 -3.80
C ASP A 137 13.43 14.16 -2.57
N SER A 138 12.27 13.71 -2.10
CA SER A 138 12.16 12.94 -0.87
C SER A 138 10.83 12.18 -0.78
N GLY A 139 10.70 11.32 0.22
CA GLY A 139 9.44 10.63 0.51
C GLY A 139 9.28 9.30 -0.22
N ASP A 140 10.38 8.68 -0.64
CA ASP A 140 10.38 7.39 -1.28
C ASP A 140 9.74 6.32 -0.40
N THR A 141 9.02 5.40 -1.04
CA THR A 141 8.52 4.18 -0.41
C THR A 141 9.39 3.01 -0.86
N GLU A 142 10.04 2.37 0.08
CA GLU A 142 10.85 1.19 -0.15
C GLU A 142 10.06 -0.09 0.16
N PHE A 143 10.32 -1.14 -0.61
CA PHE A 143 9.66 -2.43 -0.44
C PHE A 143 10.69 -3.55 -0.33
N ALA A 144 10.37 -4.59 0.47
CA ALA A 144 11.18 -5.80 0.59
C ALA A 144 10.32 -7.04 0.29
N ASP A 145 10.88 -7.97 -0.46
CA ASP A 145 10.24 -9.25 -0.78
C ASP A 145 10.44 -10.25 0.37
N MET A 146 9.42 -10.39 1.18
CA MET A 146 9.43 -11.31 2.32
C MET A 146 9.34 -12.78 1.90
N HIS A 147 8.80 -13.11 0.70
CA HIS A 147 8.81 -14.45 0.16
C HIS A 147 10.24 -14.89 -0.19
N ALA A 148 10.97 -14.04 -0.91
CA ALA A 148 12.36 -14.30 -1.24
C ALA A 148 13.24 -14.37 0.02
N ALA A 149 13.01 -13.47 0.98
CA ALA A 149 13.72 -13.47 2.26
C ALA A 149 13.48 -14.78 3.04
N PHE A 150 12.23 -15.24 3.10
CA PHE A 150 11.89 -16.52 3.75
C PHE A 150 12.52 -17.71 3.03
N ALA A 151 12.41 -17.76 1.69
CA ALA A 151 12.99 -18.85 0.90
C ALA A 151 14.51 -18.93 1.02
N SER A 152 15.20 -17.81 1.25
CA SER A 152 16.65 -17.75 1.44
C SER A 152 17.08 -18.01 2.89
N SER A 153 16.16 -17.98 3.85
CA SER A 153 16.48 -18.23 5.25
C SER A 153 16.84 -19.70 5.48
N LYS A 154 17.91 -19.95 6.27
CA LYS A 154 18.26 -21.30 6.68
C LYS A 154 17.12 -21.90 7.52
N PRO A 155 16.83 -23.23 7.42
CA PRO A 155 15.74 -23.89 8.14
C PRO A 155 16.06 -24.07 9.64
N THR A 156 16.32 -23.00 10.36
CA THR A 156 16.52 -22.99 11.82
C THR A 156 15.25 -22.63 12.57
N CYS A 157 14.24 -22.14 11.86
CA CYS A 157 12.92 -21.91 12.44
C CYS A 157 12.05 -23.14 12.21
N ASN A 158 11.46 -23.66 13.28
CA ASN A 158 10.59 -24.84 13.25
C ASN A 158 9.48 -24.63 12.21
N GLN A 159 9.64 -25.24 11.03
CA GLN A 159 8.76 -25.04 9.85
C GLN A 159 7.27 -25.31 10.13
N LYS A 160 6.93 -26.00 11.23
CA LYS A 160 5.54 -26.34 11.56
C LYS A 160 4.69 -25.17 12.07
N SER A 161 5.28 -24.07 12.53
CA SER A 161 4.53 -22.92 13.02
C SER A 161 4.44 -21.75 12.01
N CYS A 162 5.28 -21.78 10.97
CA CYS A 162 5.33 -20.68 9.98
C CYS A 162 4.48 -20.92 8.72
N THR A 163 4.09 -22.17 8.44
CA THR A 163 3.42 -22.51 7.17
C THR A 163 2.00 -21.96 7.04
N ASN A 164 1.27 -21.80 8.13
CA ASN A 164 -0.12 -21.38 8.05
C ASN A 164 -0.34 -19.85 7.89
N THR A 165 0.68 -19.04 8.13
CA THR A 165 0.57 -17.57 8.07
C THR A 165 1.10 -17.00 6.75
N LEU A 166 1.94 -17.75 6.03
CA LEU A 166 2.61 -17.27 4.82
C LEU A 166 1.81 -17.49 3.53
N GLU A 167 0.83 -18.38 3.52
CA GLU A 167 0.01 -18.64 2.33
C GLU A 167 -0.94 -17.48 1.97
N TYR A 168 -1.21 -16.57 2.89
CA TYR A 168 -2.21 -15.50 2.69
C TYR A 168 -1.64 -14.09 2.61
N ASN A 169 -0.38 -13.88 2.92
CA ASN A 169 0.21 -12.55 2.88
C ASN A 169 1.32 -12.50 1.84
N THR A 170 1.05 -11.88 0.71
CA THR A 170 2.09 -11.26 -0.11
C THR A 170 2.69 -10.14 0.73
N MET A 171 3.61 -10.51 1.64
CA MET A 171 4.16 -9.59 2.61
C MET A 171 5.28 -8.80 1.94
N CYS A 172 4.93 -7.65 1.41
CA CYS A 172 5.91 -6.61 1.20
C CYS A 172 6.01 -5.79 2.47
N SER A 173 7.16 -5.79 3.09
CA SER A 173 7.50 -4.80 4.10
C SER A 173 7.85 -3.50 3.37
N HIS A 174 7.33 -2.38 3.83
CA HIS A 174 7.63 -1.09 3.23
C HIS A 174 8.15 -0.11 4.29
N LYS A 175 8.93 0.85 3.83
CA LYS A 175 9.49 1.93 4.62
C LYS A 175 9.37 3.23 3.82
N GLN A 176 8.88 4.27 4.44
CA GLN A 176 8.88 5.60 3.85
C GLN A 176 10.14 6.36 4.28
N ASN A 177 10.97 6.71 3.32
CA ASN A 177 12.14 7.54 3.54
C ASN A 177 11.74 9.02 3.44
N ARG A 178 11.53 9.68 4.58
CA ARG A 178 11.39 11.14 4.64
C ARG A 178 12.72 11.68 5.13
N GLN A 179 13.48 12.35 4.27
CA GLN A 179 14.55 13.20 4.76
C GLN A 179 13.93 14.34 5.56
N ALA A 180 14.41 14.54 6.77
CA ALA A 180 14.03 15.70 7.56
C ALA A 180 14.48 16.93 6.80
N GLN A 181 13.55 17.74 6.34
CA GLN A 181 13.87 19.13 6.04
C GLN A 181 14.10 19.82 7.38
N ASN A 182 15.33 20.30 7.58
CA ASN A 182 15.72 21.21 8.67
C ASN A 182 14.96 22.53 8.56
#